data_2f9e7260b0dfbe7d661441f825903eb0
#
_entry.id   2f9e7260b0dfbe7d661441f825903eb0
#
_cell.length_a   1.000
_cell.length_b   1.000
_cell.length_c   1.000
_cell.angle_alpha   90.00
_cell.angle_beta   90.00
_cell.angle_gamma   90.00
#
_symmetry.space_group_name_H-M   'P 1'
#
loop_
_entity.id
_entity.type
_entity.pdbx_description
1 polymer ?
#
loop_
_entity_poly.entity_id
_entity_poly.type
_entity_poly.pdbx_seq_one_letter_code
_entity_poly.pdbx_strand_id
1 'polypeptide(L)'
;QNFDEPADVAVFDGFIDMAEAHLKELYSSLNLAMTFKDFLHIQNYFASEEHRDPSMTEIRVLDTYWSDHCRHTTFSTELTDVEFGEGYYRAPIETTYQSYLDTREEIFAGRKDKFVCLMDLALLAMKRLKKEGKLADQEESDEINACSIVVPVDVDGKTEEWLVNFKNETHNHPTEIEPFGGAATCLGGAIRD
;
A
#
# COMPACT_ATOMS: atom_id res chain seq x y z
N GLN A 1 -17.72 7.75 37.46
CA GLN A 1 -17.87 8.86 36.52
C GLN A 1 -19.04 8.51 35.60
N ASN A 2 -19.98 9.42 35.48
CA ASN A 2 -21.02 9.30 34.46
C ASN A 2 -20.49 10.03 33.21
N PHE A 3 -20.53 9.35 32.07
CA PHE A 3 -20.23 9.91 30.77
C PHE A 3 -21.55 10.18 30.06
N ASP A 4 -21.60 11.29 29.30
CA ASP A 4 -22.74 11.54 28.43
C ASP A 4 -22.77 10.45 27.33
N GLU A 5 -23.97 10.08 26.93
CA GLU A 5 -24.16 9.16 25.82
C GLU A 5 -23.64 9.84 24.53
N PRO A 6 -22.79 9.17 23.74
CA PRO A 6 -22.29 9.78 22.51
C PRO A 6 -23.44 10.01 21.51
N ALA A 7 -23.33 11.08 20.72
CA ALA A 7 -24.29 11.35 19.66
C ALA A 7 -24.26 10.25 18.60
N ASP A 8 -25.39 10.01 17.97
CA ASP A 8 -25.49 9.11 16.82
C ASP A 8 -24.63 9.62 15.66
N VAL A 9 -24.22 8.69 14.79
CA VAL A 9 -23.44 9.03 13.59
C VAL A 9 -24.30 9.88 12.66
N ALA A 10 -23.77 11.05 12.27
CA ALA A 10 -24.46 11.96 11.37
C ALA A 10 -24.61 11.34 9.98
N VAL A 11 -25.76 11.55 9.36
CA VAL A 11 -26.05 11.28 7.94
C VAL A 11 -26.00 12.60 7.18
N PHE A 12 -25.52 12.60 5.95
CA PHE A 12 -25.48 13.78 5.10
C PHE A 12 -26.81 13.95 4.34
N ASP A 13 -27.81 14.47 5.01
CA ASP A 13 -29.15 14.63 4.44
C ASP A 13 -29.14 15.39 3.10
N GLY A 14 -29.76 14.79 2.08
CA GLY A 14 -29.83 15.34 0.72
C GLY A 14 -28.55 15.22 -0.09
N PHE A 15 -27.58 14.43 0.36
CA PHE A 15 -26.30 14.26 -0.32
C PHE A 15 -26.46 13.80 -1.77
N ILE A 16 -27.30 12.81 -2.02
CA ILE A 16 -27.49 12.23 -3.37
C ILE A 16 -28.09 13.23 -4.38
N ASP A 17 -28.86 14.22 -3.89
CA ASP A 17 -29.50 15.26 -4.71
C ASP A 17 -28.76 16.61 -4.65
N MET A 18 -27.63 16.66 -3.95
CA MET A 18 -26.92 17.91 -3.73
C MET A 18 -26.31 18.45 -5.02
N ALA A 19 -26.58 19.72 -5.32
CA ALA A 19 -25.95 20.39 -6.46
C ALA A 19 -24.43 20.47 -6.28
N GLU A 20 -23.68 20.40 -7.39
CA GLU A 20 -22.22 20.35 -7.41
C GLU A 20 -21.56 21.48 -6.57
N ALA A 21 -22.13 22.69 -6.58
CA ALA A 21 -21.60 23.81 -5.80
C ALA A 21 -21.65 23.52 -4.29
N HIS A 22 -22.78 23.05 -3.78
CA HIS A 22 -22.94 22.70 -2.36
C HIS A 22 -22.12 21.46 -2.00
N LEU A 23 -22.06 20.47 -2.90
CA LEU A 23 -21.22 19.30 -2.72
C LEU A 23 -19.73 19.69 -2.59
N LYS A 24 -19.28 20.67 -3.35
CA LYS A 24 -17.90 21.20 -3.26
C LYS A 24 -17.63 21.93 -1.96
N GLU A 25 -18.62 22.66 -1.43
CA GLU A 25 -18.53 23.29 -0.11
C GLU A 25 -18.41 22.22 0.99
N LEU A 26 -19.27 21.19 0.93
CA LEU A 26 -19.22 20.06 1.85
C LEU A 26 -17.86 19.35 1.78
N TYR A 27 -17.40 19.00 0.57
CA TYR A 27 -16.08 18.39 0.34
C TYR A 27 -14.95 19.21 1.00
N SER A 28 -14.96 20.53 0.78
CA SER A 28 -13.94 21.43 1.36
C SER A 28 -13.97 21.47 2.89
N SER A 29 -15.17 21.30 3.49
CA SER A 29 -15.33 21.29 4.95
C SER A 29 -14.85 20.01 5.61
N LEU A 30 -14.81 18.90 4.88
CA LEU A 30 -14.50 17.57 5.41
C LEU A 30 -13.00 17.26 5.45
N ASN A 31 -12.18 18.03 4.74
CA ASN A 31 -10.73 17.81 4.65
C ASN A 31 -10.38 16.35 4.29
N LEU A 32 -10.89 15.91 3.14
CA LEU A 32 -10.73 14.54 2.65
C LEU A 32 -9.39 14.35 1.92
N ALA A 33 -8.87 13.13 1.96
CA ALA A 33 -7.68 12.70 1.19
C ALA A 33 -8.03 12.46 -0.28
N MET A 34 -9.25 11.98 -0.58
CA MET A 34 -9.74 11.77 -1.94
C MET A 34 -9.87 13.09 -2.71
N THR A 35 -9.88 13.02 -4.04
CA THR A 35 -10.15 14.19 -4.88
C THR A 35 -11.64 14.53 -4.93
N PHE A 36 -11.98 15.77 -5.33
CA PHE A 36 -13.39 16.14 -5.55
C PHE A 36 -14.05 15.28 -6.64
N LYS A 37 -13.30 14.81 -7.63
CA LYS A 37 -13.79 13.86 -8.64
C LYS A 37 -14.23 12.53 -8.05
N ASP A 38 -13.47 12.02 -7.10
CA ASP A 38 -13.78 10.78 -6.39
C ASP A 38 -15.04 10.99 -5.52
N PHE A 39 -15.16 12.14 -4.88
CA PHE A 39 -16.34 12.50 -4.09
C PHE A 39 -17.62 12.61 -4.93
N LEU A 40 -17.52 13.15 -6.15
CA LEU A 40 -18.60 13.13 -7.14
C LEU A 40 -18.97 11.69 -7.57
N HIS A 41 -17.98 10.83 -7.74
CA HIS A 41 -18.22 9.42 -8.04
C HIS A 41 -18.99 8.73 -6.90
N ILE A 42 -18.63 9.02 -5.66
CA ILE A 42 -19.34 8.51 -4.47
C ILE A 42 -20.79 9.01 -4.46
N GLN A 43 -21.03 10.30 -4.73
CA GLN A 43 -22.42 10.81 -4.83
C GLN A 43 -23.23 10.04 -5.88
N ASN A 44 -22.65 9.84 -7.06
CA ASN A 44 -23.32 9.10 -8.12
C ASN A 44 -23.62 7.66 -7.72
N TYR A 45 -22.69 6.99 -7.05
CA TYR A 45 -22.88 5.63 -6.56
C TYR A 45 -24.04 5.54 -5.56
N PHE A 46 -24.05 6.41 -4.54
CA PHE A 46 -25.13 6.42 -3.56
C PHE A 46 -26.49 6.77 -4.18
N ALA A 47 -26.50 7.64 -5.20
CA ALA A 47 -27.74 7.99 -5.92
C ALA A 47 -28.22 6.84 -6.82
N SER A 48 -27.33 6.14 -7.54
CA SER A 48 -27.71 5.14 -8.56
C SER A 48 -27.85 3.72 -8.03
N GLU A 49 -27.06 3.35 -7.01
CA GLU A 49 -26.98 1.98 -6.50
C GLU A 49 -27.60 1.85 -5.11
N GLU A 50 -27.19 2.71 -4.18
CA GLU A 50 -27.64 2.64 -2.79
C GLU A 50 -29.00 3.27 -2.56
N HIS A 51 -29.38 4.29 -3.36
CA HIS A 51 -30.63 5.06 -3.27
C HIS A 51 -30.89 5.66 -1.88
N ARG A 52 -29.82 6.08 -1.21
CA ARG A 52 -29.85 6.69 0.12
C ARG A 52 -28.67 7.62 0.34
N ASP A 53 -28.79 8.48 1.33
CA ASP A 53 -27.69 9.33 1.76
C ASP A 53 -26.66 8.55 2.58
N PRO A 54 -25.36 8.85 2.44
CA PRO A 54 -24.29 8.23 3.24
C PRO A 54 -24.21 8.83 4.65
N SER A 55 -23.75 8.01 5.58
CA SER A 55 -23.31 8.47 6.89
C SER A 55 -21.89 9.07 6.83
N MET A 56 -21.54 9.85 7.85
CA MET A 56 -20.16 10.35 8.05
C MET A 56 -19.15 9.20 8.11
N THR A 57 -19.51 8.09 8.75
CA THR A 57 -18.64 6.91 8.84
C THR A 57 -18.36 6.34 7.47
N GLU A 58 -19.36 6.18 6.61
CA GLU A 58 -19.17 5.67 5.25
C GLU A 58 -18.26 6.57 4.43
N ILE A 59 -18.46 7.89 4.47
CA ILE A 59 -17.58 8.83 3.78
C ILE A 59 -16.14 8.73 4.30
N ARG A 60 -15.92 8.63 5.60
CA ARG A 60 -14.57 8.50 6.18
C ARG A 60 -13.89 7.17 5.84
N VAL A 61 -14.65 6.08 5.82
CA VAL A 61 -14.13 4.76 5.40
C VAL A 61 -13.74 4.79 3.93
N LEU A 62 -14.59 5.34 3.05
CA LEU A 62 -14.29 5.48 1.63
C LEU A 62 -13.07 6.40 1.41
N ASP A 63 -12.98 7.52 2.12
CA ASP A 63 -11.82 8.41 2.07
C ASP A 63 -10.51 7.70 2.44
N THR A 64 -10.56 6.84 3.47
CA THR A 64 -9.42 6.01 3.86
C THR A 64 -9.01 5.04 2.74
N TYR A 65 -9.97 4.44 2.06
CA TYR A 65 -9.72 3.57 0.91
C TYR A 65 -9.09 4.33 -0.28
N TRP A 66 -9.51 5.57 -0.52
CA TRP A 66 -8.94 6.43 -1.56
C TRP A 66 -7.61 7.06 -1.18
N SER A 67 -7.26 7.06 0.10
CA SER A 67 -5.96 7.57 0.52
C SER A 67 -4.83 6.72 -0.07
N ASP A 68 -3.79 7.37 -0.55
CA ASP A 68 -2.57 6.69 -1.04
C ASP A 68 -1.69 6.25 0.14
N HIS A 69 -2.28 5.40 1.02
CA HIS A 69 -1.59 4.87 2.20
C HIS A 69 -0.34 4.11 1.78
N CYS A 70 0.80 4.48 2.37
CA CYS A 70 2.12 3.94 1.99
C CYS A 70 2.45 4.09 0.51
N ARG A 71 1.75 4.97 -0.21
CA ARG A 71 1.90 5.23 -1.65
C ARG A 71 1.66 4.00 -2.55
N HIS A 72 0.84 3.07 -2.10
CA HIS A 72 0.53 1.87 -2.88
C HIS A 72 -0.03 2.21 -4.26
N THR A 73 -0.93 3.17 -4.36
CA THR A 73 -1.50 3.63 -5.63
C THR A 73 -0.42 4.26 -6.51
N THR A 74 0.40 5.17 -5.96
CA THR A 74 1.52 5.79 -6.67
C THR A 74 2.50 4.75 -7.20
N PHE A 75 2.93 3.81 -6.35
CA PHE A 75 3.89 2.77 -6.74
C PHE A 75 3.32 1.79 -7.77
N SER A 76 2.01 1.61 -7.81
CA SER A 76 1.33 0.70 -8.75
C SER A 76 0.82 1.40 -10.02
N THR A 77 1.03 2.72 -10.17
CA THR A 77 0.64 3.47 -11.37
C THR A 77 1.47 3.00 -12.57
N GLU A 78 0.81 2.75 -13.69
CA GLU A 78 1.48 2.37 -14.94
C GLU A 78 2.35 3.53 -15.46
N LEU A 79 3.59 3.22 -15.77
CA LEU A 79 4.56 4.14 -16.39
C LEU A 79 4.56 3.90 -17.89
N THR A 80 3.99 4.83 -18.64
CA THR A 80 3.86 4.75 -20.10
C THR A 80 4.93 5.54 -20.84
N ASP A 81 5.52 6.53 -20.19
CA ASP A 81 6.52 7.41 -20.76
C ASP A 81 7.64 7.63 -19.73
N VAL A 82 8.87 7.24 -20.10
CA VAL A 82 10.05 7.31 -19.23
C VAL A 82 11.13 8.07 -19.95
N GLU A 83 11.46 9.24 -19.44
CA GLU A 83 12.52 10.10 -19.95
C GLU A 83 13.69 10.17 -18.97
N PHE A 84 14.91 10.28 -19.52
CA PHE A 84 16.12 10.42 -18.72
C PHE A 84 16.69 11.83 -18.87
N GLY A 85 16.78 12.53 -17.75
CA GLY A 85 17.42 13.85 -17.72
C GLY A 85 18.90 13.81 -18.10
N GLU A 86 19.40 14.91 -18.67
CA GLU A 86 20.82 15.04 -18.98
C GLU A 86 21.66 15.10 -17.71
N GLY A 87 22.82 14.46 -17.70
CA GLY A 87 23.73 14.48 -16.57
C GLY A 87 24.73 13.33 -16.54
N TYR A 88 25.64 13.39 -15.58
CA TYR A 88 26.72 12.43 -15.43
C TYR A 88 26.23 10.98 -15.27
N TYR A 89 25.09 10.78 -14.61
CA TYR A 89 24.54 9.46 -14.33
C TYR A 89 23.52 8.97 -15.35
N ARG A 90 23.26 9.70 -16.44
CA ARG A 90 22.28 9.32 -17.45
C ARG A 90 22.55 7.93 -18.02
N ALA A 91 23.74 7.72 -18.57
CA ALA A 91 24.09 6.47 -19.26
C ALA A 91 23.99 5.21 -18.35
N PRO A 92 24.52 5.19 -17.12
CA PRO A 92 24.34 4.06 -16.22
C PRO A 92 22.87 3.83 -15.82
N ILE A 93 22.05 4.88 -15.68
CA ILE A 93 20.62 4.73 -15.34
C ILE A 93 19.87 4.14 -16.54
N GLU A 94 20.09 4.64 -17.76
CA GLU A 94 19.50 4.09 -18.99
C GLU A 94 19.85 2.62 -19.17
N THR A 95 21.12 2.25 -18.96
CA THR A 95 21.58 0.86 -19.05
C THR A 95 20.89 -0.03 -18.02
N THR A 96 20.75 0.45 -16.81
CA THR A 96 20.07 -0.29 -15.73
C THR A 96 18.57 -0.45 -16.02
N TYR A 97 17.94 0.60 -16.55
CA TYR A 97 16.53 0.54 -16.93
C TYR A 97 16.31 -0.45 -18.09
N GLN A 98 17.18 -0.47 -19.09
CA GLN A 98 17.11 -1.47 -20.16
C GLN A 98 17.26 -2.90 -19.60
N SER A 99 18.21 -3.13 -18.70
CA SER A 99 18.38 -4.43 -18.02
C SER A 99 17.13 -4.83 -17.20
N TYR A 100 16.45 -3.86 -16.60
CA TYR A 100 15.16 -4.09 -15.95
C TYR A 100 14.10 -4.55 -16.96
N LEU A 101 13.95 -3.88 -18.09
CA LEU A 101 12.98 -4.25 -19.12
C LEU A 101 13.25 -5.64 -19.70
N ASP A 102 14.49 -5.99 -19.97
CA ASP A 102 14.90 -7.31 -20.45
C ASP A 102 14.57 -8.41 -19.43
N THR A 103 14.89 -8.16 -18.16
CA THR A 103 14.56 -9.09 -17.06
C THR A 103 13.07 -9.24 -16.89
N ARG A 104 12.33 -8.15 -17.03
CA ARG A 104 10.88 -8.12 -16.94
C ARG A 104 10.22 -8.97 -18.03
N GLU A 105 10.70 -8.85 -19.26
CA GLU A 105 10.23 -9.67 -20.39
C GLU A 105 10.45 -11.16 -20.12
N GLU A 106 11.59 -11.52 -19.53
CA GLU A 106 11.89 -12.91 -19.16
C GLU A 106 10.99 -13.43 -18.02
N ILE A 107 10.74 -12.61 -16.99
CA ILE A 107 9.98 -13.03 -15.80
C ILE A 107 8.48 -13.07 -16.09
N PHE A 108 7.97 -12.15 -16.88
CA PHE A 108 6.55 -12.01 -17.18
C PHE A 108 6.17 -12.41 -18.62
N ALA A 109 6.97 -13.26 -19.25
CA ALA A 109 6.73 -13.70 -20.62
C ALA A 109 5.27 -14.06 -20.88
N GLY A 110 4.64 -13.37 -21.85
CA GLY A 110 3.25 -13.57 -22.22
C GLY A 110 2.17 -13.03 -21.29
N ARG A 111 2.54 -12.33 -20.21
CA ARG A 111 1.61 -11.70 -19.27
C ARG A 111 1.31 -10.26 -19.65
N LYS A 112 0.10 -10.01 -20.13
CA LYS A 112 -0.37 -8.67 -20.52
C LYS A 112 -0.96 -7.86 -19.35
N ASP A 113 -1.25 -8.51 -18.24
CA ASP A 113 -1.77 -7.91 -17.01
C ASP A 113 -0.69 -7.26 -16.13
N LYS A 114 0.58 -7.37 -16.54
CA LYS A 114 1.72 -6.77 -15.86
C LYS A 114 2.22 -5.57 -16.64
N PHE A 115 2.05 -4.40 -16.09
CA PHE A 115 2.57 -3.14 -16.65
C PHE A 115 3.81 -2.67 -15.87
N VAL A 116 4.57 -1.76 -16.47
CA VAL A 116 5.74 -1.14 -15.85
C VAL A 116 5.27 -0.18 -14.76
N CYS A 117 5.74 -0.34 -13.54
CA CYS A 117 5.46 0.54 -12.41
C CYS A 117 6.61 0.49 -11.39
N LEU A 118 6.61 1.43 -10.43
CA LEU A 118 7.66 1.48 -9.41
C LEU A 118 7.67 0.24 -8.52
N MET A 119 6.49 -0.32 -8.20
CA MET A 119 6.38 -1.55 -7.43
C MET A 119 6.98 -2.75 -8.17
N ASP A 120 6.75 -2.86 -9.48
CA ASP A 120 7.34 -3.91 -10.30
C ASP A 120 8.87 -3.80 -10.31
N LEU A 121 9.38 -2.59 -10.51
CA LEU A 121 10.83 -2.31 -10.47
C LEU A 121 11.45 -2.70 -9.13
N ALA A 122 10.78 -2.42 -8.01
CA ALA A 122 11.25 -2.77 -6.67
C ALA A 122 11.29 -4.28 -6.43
N LEU A 123 10.35 -5.04 -6.99
CA LEU A 123 10.18 -6.48 -6.70
C LEU A 123 10.85 -7.41 -7.71
N LEU A 124 11.24 -6.91 -8.89
CA LEU A 124 11.67 -7.77 -9.99
C LEU A 124 12.94 -8.58 -9.67
N ALA A 125 13.89 -7.98 -8.96
CA ALA A 125 15.14 -8.66 -8.57
C ALA A 125 14.84 -9.88 -7.68
N MET A 126 13.95 -9.74 -6.72
CA MET A 126 13.50 -10.85 -5.86
C MET A 126 12.83 -11.95 -6.67
N LYS A 127 11.93 -11.61 -7.58
CA LYS A 127 11.24 -12.57 -8.46
C LYS A 127 12.22 -13.33 -9.35
N ARG A 128 13.25 -12.67 -9.86
CA ARG A 128 14.32 -13.31 -10.62
C ARG A 128 15.11 -14.29 -9.76
N LEU A 129 15.56 -13.88 -8.58
CA LEU A 129 16.29 -14.75 -7.65
C LEU A 129 15.46 -15.98 -7.26
N LYS A 130 14.16 -15.80 -7.05
CA LYS A 130 13.24 -16.91 -6.77
C LYS A 130 13.14 -17.88 -7.96
N LYS A 131 13.02 -17.36 -9.18
CA LYS A 131 12.99 -18.17 -10.41
C LYS A 131 14.30 -18.96 -10.62
N GLU A 132 15.44 -18.37 -10.22
CA GLU A 132 16.75 -19.02 -10.26
C GLU A 132 16.99 -20.02 -9.10
N GLY A 133 16.03 -20.21 -8.21
CA GLY A 133 16.12 -21.12 -7.06
C GLY A 133 17.04 -20.62 -5.93
N LYS A 134 17.40 -19.35 -5.91
CA LYS A 134 18.31 -18.76 -4.92
C LYS A 134 17.65 -18.35 -3.61
N LEU A 135 16.33 -18.49 -3.52
CA LEU A 135 15.54 -18.18 -2.33
C LEU A 135 14.78 -19.43 -1.84
N ALA A 136 15.45 -20.58 -1.89
CA ALA A 136 14.84 -21.87 -1.52
C ALA A 136 14.59 -21.99 0.00
N ASP A 137 15.25 -21.19 0.80
CA ASP A 137 15.09 -21.08 2.25
C ASP A 137 14.01 -20.09 2.67
N GLN A 138 13.44 -19.33 1.74
CA GLN A 138 12.31 -18.46 2.03
C GLN A 138 11.05 -19.28 2.33
N GLU A 139 10.46 -19.05 3.49
CA GLU A 139 9.15 -19.62 3.80
C GLU A 139 8.07 -19.10 2.83
N GLU A 140 7.19 -20.02 2.41
CA GLU A 140 5.99 -19.68 1.65
C GLU A 140 4.76 -19.92 2.51
N SER A 141 4.09 -18.85 2.91
CA SER A 141 2.88 -18.87 3.72
C SER A 141 1.88 -17.82 3.23
N ASP A 142 0.69 -17.82 3.82
CA ASP A 142 -0.33 -16.80 3.56
C ASP A 142 0.01 -15.45 4.25
N GLU A 143 0.97 -15.45 5.18
CA GLU A 143 1.48 -14.21 5.78
C GLU A 143 2.42 -13.49 4.82
N ILE A 144 2.09 -12.26 4.48
CA ILE A 144 2.84 -11.44 3.51
C ILE A 144 3.37 -10.11 4.06
N ASN A 145 3.11 -9.81 5.35
CA ASN A 145 3.60 -8.57 5.98
C ASN A 145 5.03 -8.66 6.48
N ALA A 146 5.57 -9.87 6.60
CA ALA A 146 6.94 -10.15 7.00
C ALA A 146 7.60 -11.09 6.01
N CYS A 147 8.91 -11.27 6.14
CA CYS A 147 9.68 -12.27 5.39
C CYS A 147 10.33 -13.20 6.38
N SER A 148 10.09 -14.50 6.25
CA SER A 148 10.75 -15.53 7.06
C SER A 148 11.63 -16.42 6.21
N ILE A 149 12.74 -16.85 6.78
CA ILE A 149 13.59 -17.91 6.22
C ILE A 149 13.61 -19.12 7.14
N VAL A 150 13.66 -20.30 6.55
CA VAL A 150 13.78 -21.56 7.27
C VAL A 150 15.26 -21.81 7.55
N VAL A 151 15.64 -22.00 8.80
CA VAL A 151 17.02 -22.28 9.21
C VAL A 151 17.09 -23.56 10.03
N PRO A 152 18.03 -24.48 9.75
CA PRO A 152 18.24 -25.64 10.59
C PRO A 152 18.97 -25.24 11.89
N VAL A 153 18.40 -25.59 13.02
CA VAL A 153 18.97 -25.33 14.35
C VAL A 153 19.21 -26.65 15.09
N ASP A 154 20.39 -26.82 15.67
CA ASP A 154 20.65 -27.95 16.56
C ASP A 154 20.08 -27.67 17.95
N VAL A 155 19.17 -28.51 18.39
CA VAL A 155 18.55 -28.45 19.71
C VAL A 155 18.82 -29.80 20.41
N ASP A 156 19.72 -29.81 21.35
CA ASP A 156 20.10 -31.02 22.11
C ASP A 156 20.49 -32.21 21.21
N GLY A 157 21.24 -31.98 20.12
CA GLY A 157 21.70 -32.98 19.17
C GLY A 157 20.61 -33.42 18.16
N LYS A 158 19.50 -32.72 18.08
CA LYS A 158 18.48 -32.89 17.04
C LYS A 158 18.37 -31.66 16.21
N THR A 159 18.31 -31.82 14.89
CA THR A 159 18.06 -30.72 13.97
C THR A 159 16.56 -30.42 13.91
N GLU A 160 16.22 -29.18 14.18
CA GLU A 160 14.87 -28.63 14.03
C GLU A 160 14.87 -27.54 12.97
N GLU A 161 13.76 -27.38 12.24
CA GLU A 161 13.56 -26.26 11.32
C GLU A 161 12.92 -25.10 12.08
N TRP A 162 13.64 -23.99 12.14
CA TRP A 162 13.17 -22.76 12.79
C TRP A 162 12.96 -21.67 11.75
N LEU A 163 12.04 -20.75 12.04
CA LEU A 163 11.83 -19.56 11.23
C LEU A 163 12.59 -18.37 11.82
N VAL A 164 13.37 -17.70 10.99
CA VAL A 164 13.90 -16.37 11.30
C VAL A 164 13.06 -15.34 10.56
N ASN A 165 12.29 -14.57 11.31
CA ASN A 165 11.37 -13.58 10.79
C ASN A 165 12.07 -12.22 10.65
N PHE A 166 11.86 -11.57 9.50
CA PHE A 166 12.32 -10.22 9.19
C PHE A 166 11.14 -9.30 8.96
N LYS A 167 11.00 -8.29 9.81
CA LYS A 167 10.03 -7.23 9.68
C LYS A 167 10.73 -5.89 9.66
N ASN A 168 10.49 -5.08 8.64
CA ASN A 168 11.04 -3.74 8.51
C ASN A 168 9.92 -2.74 8.21
N GLU A 169 9.25 -2.32 9.26
CA GLU A 169 8.20 -1.30 9.19
C GLU A 169 8.50 -0.24 10.25
N THR A 170 8.56 1.02 9.85
CA THR A 170 8.79 2.14 10.76
C THR A 170 7.59 3.08 10.77
N HIS A 171 7.28 3.61 11.94
CA HIS A 171 6.31 4.69 12.11
C HIS A 171 7.07 6.02 12.14
N ASN A 172 7.10 6.71 10.99
CA ASN A 172 7.95 7.87 10.77
C ASN A 172 7.77 8.96 11.83
N HIS A 173 6.54 9.39 12.10
CA HIS A 173 6.25 10.47 13.03
C HIS A 173 6.56 10.11 14.49
N PRO A 174 6.10 8.98 15.05
CA PRO A 174 6.52 8.53 16.36
C PRO A 174 8.03 8.35 16.49
N THR A 175 8.71 7.85 15.45
CA THR A 175 10.16 7.65 15.46
C THR A 175 10.92 8.99 15.47
N GLU A 176 10.40 10.03 14.83
CA GLU A 176 10.97 11.38 14.86
C GLU A 176 10.93 11.99 16.25
N ILE A 177 9.81 11.83 16.95
CA ILE A 177 9.59 12.41 18.29
C ILE A 177 10.26 11.56 19.37
N GLU A 178 10.10 10.25 19.31
CA GLU A 178 10.59 9.29 20.31
C GLU A 178 11.00 7.99 19.60
N PRO A 179 12.29 7.83 19.27
CA PRO A 179 12.78 6.70 18.47
C PRO A 179 12.45 5.31 19.05
N PHE A 180 12.43 5.20 20.37
CA PHE A 180 12.12 3.94 21.05
C PHE A 180 10.64 3.53 20.82
N GLY A 181 9.72 4.49 20.90
CA GLY A 181 8.30 4.25 20.65
C GLY A 181 8.02 3.79 19.20
N GLY A 182 8.70 4.40 18.22
CA GLY A 182 8.62 3.99 16.83
C GLY A 182 9.17 2.58 16.59
N ALA A 183 10.31 2.25 17.20
CA ALA A 183 10.90 0.91 17.14
C ALA A 183 10.02 -0.14 17.85
N ALA A 184 9.41 0.20 18.99
CA ALA A 184 8.51 -0.69 19.72
C ALA A 184 7.29 -1.10 18.88
N THR A 185 6.77 -0.21 18.04
CA THR A 185 5.65 -0.50 17.13
C THR A 185 6.07 -1.55 16.08
N CYS A 186 7.25 -1.41 15.50
CA CYS A 186 7.81 -2.40 14.57
C CYS A 186 8.02 -3.77 15.23
N LEU A 187 8.57 -3.78 16.45
CA LEU A 187 8.76 -5.02 17.22
C LEU A 187 7.42 -5.69 17.52
N GLY A 188 6.39 -4.93 17.89
CA GLY A 188 5.04 -5.43 18.11
C GLY A 188 4.44 -6.06 16.86
N GLY A 189 4.67 -5.47 15.70
CA GLY A 189 4.30 -6.03 14.39
C GLY A 189 5.00 -7.37 14.12
N ALA A 190 6.31 -7.45 14.33
CA ALA A 190 7.08 -8.68 14.14
C ALA A 190 6.66 -9.83 15.08
N ILE A 191 6.21 -9.51 16.30
CA ILE A 191 5.71 -10.53 17.25
C ILE A 191 4.32 -11.03 16.82
N ARG A 192 3.50 -10.16 16.24
CA ARG A 192 2.14 -10.51 15.77
C ARG A 192 2.18 -11.39 14.53
N ASP A 193 3.06 -11.08 13.58
CA ASP A 193 3.20 -11.74 12.29
C ASP A 193 3.93 -13.09 12.43
#